data_daa514d660be7e1928ae521be804c6d9
#
_entry.id   daa514d660be7e1928ae521be804c6d9
#
_cell.length_a   1.000
_cell.length_b   1.000
_cell.length_c   1.000
_cell.angle_alpha   90.00
_cell.angle_beta   90.00
_cell.angle_gamma   90.00
#
_symmetry.space_group_name_H-M   'P 1'
#
loop_
_entity.id
_entity.type
_entity.pdbx_description
1 polymer ?
#
loop_
_entity_poly.entity_id
_entity_poly.type
_entity_poly.pdbx_seq_one_letter_code
_entity_poly.pdbx_strand_id
1 'polypeptide(L)'
;MSKKALLIICDGWGIGDKGKDDVIFNTPTPYWDELLKTYPASQLQASGENVGLPDGQMGNSEVGHLNIGAGRIVYQDLVKINIACRENTIMENPEIKRAYSYAKENNNCLLYTSPSPRDA
;
A
#
# COMPACT_ATOMS: atom_id res chain seq x y z
N MET A 1 -15.56 -33.35 -11.83
CA MET A 1 -16.19 -32.00 -11.89
C MET A 1 -15.10 -30.95 -11.67
N SER A 2 -14.94 -29.98 -12.55
CA SER A 2 -13.98 -28.87 -12.34
C SER A 2 -14.48 -28.00 -11.16
N LYS A 3 -13.63 -27.77 -10.17
CA LYS A 3 -13.91 -26.82 -9.09
C LYS A 3 -13.93 -25.41 -9.67
N LYS A 4 -15.00 -24.67 -9.42
CA LYS A 4 -15.12 -23.27 -9.84
C LYS A 4 -15.03 -22.39 -8.61
N ALA A 5 -14.42 -21.21 -8.77
CA ALA A 5 -14.33 -20.19 -7.75
C ALA A 5 -14.96 -18.88 -8.29
N LEU A 6 -15.59 -18.13 -7.41
CA LEU A 6 -16.11 -16.80 -7.68
C LEU A 6 -15.53 -15.85 -6.63
N LEU A 7 -14.89 -14.78 -7.07
CA LEU A 7 -14.44 -13.69 -6.23
C LEU A 7 -15.37 -12.48 -6.48
N ILE A 8 -15.98 -11.96 -5.43
CA ILE A 8 -16.80 -10.75 -5.48
C ILE A 8 -16.09 -9.68 -4.66
N ILE A 9 -15.78 -8.54 -5.27
CA ILE A 9 -15.14 -7.41 -4.62
C ILE A 9 -16.18 -6.31 -4.46
N CYS A 10 -16.54 -6.01 -3.20
CA CYS A 10 -17.40 -4.89 -2.85
C CYS A 10 -16.48 -3.69 -2.54
N ASP A 11 -16.10 -2.95 -3.58
CA ASP A 11 -15.19 -1.83 -3.46
C ASP A 11 -15.78 -0.71 -2.60
N GLY A 12 -14.99 -0.18 -1.68
CA GLY A 12 -15.44 0.80 -0.68
C GLY A 12 -16.25 0.22 0.48
N TRP A 13 -16.52 -1.09 0.50
CA TRP A 13 -17.20 -1.74 1.61
C TRP A 13 -16.22 -2.06 2.74
N GLY A 14 -16.26 -1.28 3.82
CA GLY A 14 -15.35 -1.39 4.94
C GLY A 14 -16.07 -1.46 6.29
N ILE A 15 -15.27 -1.62 7.34
CA ILE A 15 -15.74 -1.56 8.72
C ILE A 15 -15.44 -0.16 9.23
N GLY A 16 -16.48 0.63 9.46
CA GLY A 16 -16.41 1.98 9.97
C GLY A 16 -16.43 2.05 11.50
N ASP A 17 -16.65 3.26 12.01
CA ASP A 17 -16.70 3.57 13.44
C ASP A 17 -18.05 3.26 14.10
N LYS A 18 -19.02 2.79 13.33
CA LYS A 18 -20.40 2.53 13.73
C LYS A 18 -21.13 3.79 14.21
N GLY A 19 -20.66 4.96 13.82
CA GLY A 19 -21.28 6.24 14.10
C GLY A 19 -22.55 6.48 13.24
N LYS A 20 -23.16 7.63 13.44
CA LYS A 20 -24.37 8.00 12.70
C LYS A 20 -24.16 8.11 11.17
N ASP A 21 -22.94 8.40 10.77
CA ASP A 21 -22.55 8.60 9.38
C ASP A 21 -22.04 7.31 8.71
N ASP A 22 -21.95 6.20 9.46
CA ASP A 22 -21.61 4.87 8.95
C ASP A 22 -22.85 4.23 8.29
N VAL A 23 -23.02 4.51 7.00
CA VAL A 23 -24.18 4.07 6.23
C VAL A 23 -24.27 2.53 6.17
N ILE A 24 -23.11 1.85 6.07
CA ILE A 24 -23.07 0.38 6.01
C ILE A 24 -23.60 -0.22 7.32
N PHE A 25 -23.12 0.30 8.44
CA PHE A 25 -23.56 -0.17 9.76
C PHE A 25 -25.04 0.14 10.05
N ASN A 26 -25.51 1.33 9.62
CA ASN A 26 -26.88 1.79 9.89
C ASN A 26 -27.92 1.28 8.90
N THR A 27 -27.51 0.59 7.82
CA THR A 27 -28.42 0.03 6.83
C THR A 27 -28.60 -1.47 7.05
N PRO A 28 -29.84 -1.99 7.11
CA PRO A 28 -30.06 -3.43 7.22
C PRO A 28 -29.49 -4.20 6.04
N THR A 29 -28.58 -5.13 6.33
CA THR A 29 -27.91 -5.99 5.34
C THR A 29 -28.08 -7.47 5.68
N PRO A 30 -29.33 -8.01 5.66
CA PRO A 30 -29.62 -9.31 6.26
C PRO A 30 -28.83 -10.48 5.65
N TYR A 31 -28.59 -10.48 4.35
CA TYR A 31 -27.78 -11.52 3.71
C TYR A 31 -26.30 -11.41 4.06
N TRP A 32 -25.76 -10.20 4.13
CA TRP A 32 -24.38 -9.95 4.55
C TRP A 32 -24.18 -10.37 6.01
N ASP A 33 -25.10 -10.00 6.87
CA ASP A 33 -25.08 -10.35 8.29
C ASP A 33 -25.13 -11.87 8.50
N GLU A 34 -25.91 -12.58 7.68
CA GLU A 34 -25.98 -14.05 7.70
C GLU A 34 -24.68 -14.68 7.21
N LEU A 35 -24.08 -14.16 6.15
CA LEU A 35 -22.78 -14.63 5.65
C LEU A 35 -21.70 -14.51 6.71
N LEU A 36 -21.60 -13.36 7.40
CA LEU A 36 -20.63 -13.15 8.47
C LEU A 36 -20.83 -14.07 9.67
N LYS A 37 -22.05 -14.53 9.94
CA LYS A 37 -22.35 -15.48 11.02
C LYS A 37 -22.08 -16.94 10.65
N THR A 38 -22.26 -17.25 9.37
CA THR A 38 -22.27 -18.64 8.90
C THR A 38 -20.91 -19.10 8.37
N TYR A 39 -20.14 -18.19 7.79
CA TYR A 39 -18.89 -18.51 7.13
C TYR A 39 -17.68 -17.84 7.81
N PRO A 40 -16.47 -18.43 7.68
CA PRO A 40 -15.25 -17.79 8.18
C PRO A 40 -15.05 -16.40 7.58
N ALA A 41 -14.77 -15.43 8.45
CA ALA A 41 -14.48 -14.05 8.05
C ALA A 41 -13.15 -13.59 8.64
N SER A 42 -12.45 -12.71 7.91
CA SER A 42 -11.21 -12.08 8.37
C SER A 42 -11.19 -10.62 7.96
N GLN A 43 -10.35 -9.83 8.62
CA GLN A 43 -10.17 -8.42 8.31
C GLN A 43 -8.81 -8.19 7.67
N LEU A 44 -8.76 -7.28 6.71
CA LEU A 44 -7.55 -6.82 6.07
C LEU A 44 -7.36 -5.33 6.36
N GLN A 45 -6.12 -4.92 6.55
CA GLN A 45 -5.77 -3.51 6.58
C GLN A 45 -5.92 -2.92 5.18
N ALA A 46 -6.50 -1.72 5.09
CA ALA A 46 -6.81 -1.07 3.82
C ALA A 46 -6.06 0.26 3.63
N SER A 47 -5.03 0.56 4.43
CA SER A 47 -4.30 1.83 4.38
C SER A 47 -2.81 1.66 4.71
N GLY A 48 -2.04 2.69 4.39
CA GLY A 48 -0.62 2.77 4.74
C GLY A 48 0.25 1.68 4.13
N GLU A 49 1.32 1.31 4.81
CA GLU A 49 2.28 0.30 4.33
C GLU A 49 1.64 -1.08 4.11
N ASN A 50 0.53 -1.38 4.78
CA ASN A 50 -0.20 -2.64 4.59
C ASN A 50 -0.81 -2.80 3.18
N VAL A 51 -0.92 -1.72 2.44
CA VAL A 51 -1.37 -1.73 1.03
C VAL A 51 -0.32 -1.13 0.08
N GLY A 52 0.90 -0.90 0.56
CA GLY A 52 2.00 -0.39 -0.24
C GLY A 52 2.06 1.12 -0.39
N LEU A 53 1.31 1.87 0.43
CA LEU A 53 1.29 3.32 0.51
C LEU A 53 2.09 3.84 1.72
N PRO A 54 2.52 5.11 1.73
CA PRO A 54 3.10 5.72 2.93
C PRO A 54 2.17 5.63 4.14
N ASP A 55 2.74 5.54 5.34
CA ASP A 55 1.98 5.55 6.58
C ASP A 55 1.09 6.79 6.68
N GLY A 56 -0.13 6.58 7.22
CA GLY A 56 -1.14 7.63 7.34
C GLY A 56 -1.90 7.93 6.04
N GLN A 57 -1.50 7.36 4.92
CA GLN A 57 -2.23 7.51 3.66
C GLN A 57 -3.37 6.49 3.57
N MET A 58 -4.57 6.99 3.31
CA MET A 58 -5.75 6.15 3.07
C MET A 58 -5.57 5.36 1.77
N GLY A 59 -5.98 4.08 1.80
CA GLY A 59 -6.01 3.22 0.63
C GLY A 59 -6.98 3.70 -0.44
N ASN A 60 -6.83 3.13 -1.62
CA ASN A 60 -7.71 3.38 -2.76
C ASN A 60 -7.92 2.10 -3.57
N SER A 61 -8.88 2.13 -4.48
CA SER A 61 -9.24 0.99 -5.33
C SER A 61 -8.06 0.48 -6.15
N GLU A 62 -7.22 1.36 -6.69
CA GLU A 62 -6.10 1.00 -7.55
C GLU A 62 -5.08 0.11 -6.81
N VAL A 63 -4.58 0.57 -5.67
CA VAL A 63 -3.61 -0.23 -4.88
C VAL A 63 -4.24 -1.49 -4.30
N GLY A 64 -5.52 -1.45 -3.91
CA GLY A 64 -6.24 -2.61 -3.39
C GLY A 64 -6.36 -3.71 -4.45
N HIS A 65 -6.80 -3.40 -5.64
CA HIS A 65 -6.91 -4.35 -6.74
C HIS A 65 -5.53 -4.87 -7.20
N LEU A 66 -4.52 -3.99 -7.21
CA LEU A 66 -3.15 -4.39 -7.51
C LEU A 66 -2.63 -5.44 -6.53
N ASN A 67 -2.86 -5.25 -5.23
CA ASN A 67 -2.45 -6.20 -4.20
C ASN A 67 -3.20 -7.52 -4.28
N ILE A 68 -4.51 -7.48 -4.55
CA ILE A 68 -5.33 -8.69 -4.78
C ILE A 68 -4.79 -9.46 -5.98
N GLY A 69 -4.54 -8.79 -7.11
CA GLY A 69 -4.03 -9.41 -8.32
C GLY A 69 -2.62 -9.98 -8.17
N ALA A 70 -1.76 -9.30 -7.40
CA ALA A 70 -0.39 -9.75 -7.13
C ALA A 70 -0.30 -10.84 -6.05
N GLY A 71 -1.33 -11.01 -5.23
CA GLY A 71 -1.31 -11.93 -4.07
C GLY A 71 -0.31 -11.53 -2.99
N ARG A 72 0.12 -10.29 -2.97
CA ARG A 72 1.07 -9.72 -2.01
C ARG A 72 0.97 -8.21 -1.96
N ILE A 73 1.55 -7.57 -0.94
CA ILE A 73 1.70 -6.12 -0.91
C ILE A 73 2.66 -5.68 -2.02
N VAL A 74 2.23 -4.75 -2.85
CA VAL A 74 3.04 -4.09 -3.88
C VAL A 74 3.37 -2.68 -3.40
N TYR A 75 4.56 -2.53 -2.86
CA TYR A 75 5.02 -1.23 -2.39
C TYR A 75 5.22 -0.25 -3.54
N GLN A 76 4.69 0.97 -3.39
CA GLN A 76 5.01 2.09 -4.25
C GLN A 76 6.48 2.51 -4.08
N ASP A 77 7.04 3.20 -5.07
CA ASP A 77 8.48 3.51 -5.07
C ASP A 77 8.90 4.36 -3.88
N LEU A 78 8.08 5.33 -3.48
CA LEU A 78 8.33 6.12 -2.27
C LEU A 78 8.43 5.23 -1.02
N VAL A 79 7.55 4.25 -0.88
CA VAL A 79 7.57 3.32 0.26
C VAL A 79 8.80 2.43 0.22
N LYS A 80 9.20 1.93 -0.97
CA LYS A 80 10.45 1.15 -1.14
C LYS A 80 11.67 1.95 -0.71
N ILE A 81 11.74 3.23 -1.10
CA ILE A 81 12.82 4.13 -0.69
C ILE A 81 12.80 4.34 0.83
N ASN A 82 11.63 4.61 1.41
CA ASN A 82 11.49 4.80 2.85
C ASN A 82 11.92 3.56 3.63
N ILE A 83 11.53 2.37 3.19
CA ILE A 83 11.96 1.11 3.79
C ILE A 83 13.48 0.96 3.67
N ALA A 84 14.05 1.19 2.48
CA ALA A 84 15.49 1.10 2.26
C ALA A 84 16.29 2.09 3.12
N CYS A 85 15.75 3.28 3.36
CA CYS A 85 16.35 4.26 4.28
C CYS A 85 16.23 3.79 5.74
N ARG A 86 15.08 3.30 6.16
CA ARG A 86 14.82 2.81 7.53
C ARG A 86 15.71 1.61 7.89
N GLU A 87 15.92 0.72 6.91
CA GLU A 87 16.74 -0.48 7.06
C GLU A 87 18.23 -0.24 6.73
N ASN A 88 18.60 0.98 6.34
CA ASN A 88 19.93 1.36 5.87
C ASN A 88 20.42 0.60 4.62
N THR A 89 19.56 -0.14 3.93
CA THR A 89 19.91 -0.90 2.74
C THR A 89 20.18 -0.01 1.53
N ILE A 90 19.71 1.23 1.53
CA ILE A 90 20.00 2.22 0.49
C ILE A 90 21.51 2.48 0.37
N MET A 91 22.26 2.39 1.48
CA MET A 91 23.72 2.54 1.49
C MET A 91 24.46 1.38 0.83
N GLU A 92 23.78 0.28 0.58
CA GLU A 92 24.33 -0.89 -0.10
C GLU A 92 24.14 -0.83 -1.62
N ASN A 93 23.33 0.10 -2.09
CA ASN A 93 23.04 0.25 -3.53
C ASN A 93 24.34 0.53 -4.30
N PRO A 94 24.70 -0.30 -5.30
CA PRO A 94 25.96 -0.20 -6.00
C PRO A 94 26.09 1.10 -6.82
N GLU A 95 25.00 1.60 -7.37
CA GLU A 95 25.00 2.84 -8.16
C GLU A 95 25.21 4.07 -7.28
N ILE A 96 24.62 4.09 -6.10
CA ILE A 96 24.83 5.14 -5.10
C ILE A 96 26.31 5.12 -4.65
N LYS A 97 26.83 3.96 -4.29
CA LYS A 97 28.25 3.80 -3.92
C LYS A 97 29.18 4.28 -5.03
N ARG A 98 28.89 3.92 -6.28
CA ARG A 98 29.67 4.32 -7.44
C ARG A 98 29.68 5.85 -7.61
N ALA A 99 28.52 6.50 -7.46
CA ALA A 99 28.42 7.96 -7.57
C ALA A 99 29.24 8.67 -6.48
N TYR A 100 29.15 8.21 -5.23
CA TYR A 100 29.94 8.76 -4.13
C TYR A 100 31.45 8.53 -4.31
N SER A 101 31.85 7.33 -4.74
CA SER A 101 33.26 7.03 -5.01
C SER A 101 33.81 7.92 -6.11
N TYR A 102 33.10 8.04 -7.23
CA TYR A 102 33.49 8.91 -8.33
C TYR A 102 33.68 10.37 -7.90
N ALA A 103 32.71 10.91 -7.15
CA ALA A 103 32.80 12.28 -6.65
C ALA A 103 34.02 12.47 -5.73
N LYS A 104 34.27 11.52 -4.85
CA LYS A 104 35.42 11.55 -3.92
C LYS A 104 36.75 11.46 -4.66
N GLU A 105 36.90 10.51 -5.57
CA GLU A 105 38.16 10.27 -6.33
C GLU A 105 38.52 11.44 -7.24
N ASN A 106 37.53 12.16 -7.77
CA ASN A 106 37.74 13.28 -8.66
C ASN A 106 37.66 14.65 -7.97
N ASN A 107 37.56 14.67 -6.64
CA ASN A 107 37.36 15.89 -5.84
C ASN A 107 36.19 16.75 -6.33
N ASN A 108 35.09 16.08 -6.76
CA ASN A 108 33.88 16.70 -7.29
C ASN A 108 32.79 16.75 -6.23
N CYS A 109 31.85 17.69 -6.42
CA CYS A 109 30.62 17.74 -5.65
C CYS A 109 29.60 16.75 -6.23
N LEU A 110 28.90 16.02 -5.37
CA LEU A 110 27.71 15.26 -5.75
C LEU A 110 26.47 16.12 -5.49
N LEU A 111 25.86 16.62 -6.56
CA LEU A 111 24.61 17.35 -6.50
C LEU A 111 23.46 16.40 -6.75
N TYR A 112 22.49 16.40 -5.85
CA TYR A 112 21.22 15.69 -6.03
C TYR A 112 20.06 16.68 -5.98
N THR A 113 19.09 16.45 -6.85
CA THR A 113 17.84 17.23 -6.88
C THR A 113 16.68 16.26 -6.92
N SER A 114 15.59 16.61 -6.28
CA SER A 114 14.31 15.94 -6.46
C SER A 114 13.27 16.97 -6.90
N PRO A 115 12.37 16.61 -7.83
CA PRO A 115 11.29 17.50 -8.21
C PRO A 115 10.47 17.85 -6.96
N SER A 116 10.38 19.14 -6.65
CA SER A 116 9.51 19.61 -5.59
C SER A 116 8.08 19.75 -6.14
N PRO A 117 7.03 19.44 -5.36
CA PRO A 117 5.67 19.75 -5.75
C PRO A 117 5.42 21.24 -6.04
N ARG A 118 6.36 22.12 -5.63
CA ARG A 118 6.31 23.55 -5.90
C ARG A 118 6.91 23.93 -7.25
N ASP A 119 7.62 22.98 -7.89
CA ASP A 119 8.28 23.20 -9.19
C ASP A 119 7.47 22.61 -10.36
N ALA A 120 6.29 22.05 -10.05
CA ALA A 120 5.36 21.46 -10.99
C ALA A 120 4.20 22.40 -11.35
#